data_787e071d9f7c233ffaa5e240277dd6cb
#
_entry.id   787e071d9f7c233ffaa5e240277dd6cb
#
_cell.length_a   1.000
_cell.length_b   1.000
_cell.length_c   1.000
_cell.angle_alpha   90.00
_cell.angle_beta   90.00
_cell.angle_gamma   90.00
#
_symmetry.space_group_name_H-M   'P 1'
#
loop_
_entity.id
_entity.type
_entity.pdbx_description
1 polymer ?
#
loop_
_entity_poly.entity_id
_entity_poly.type
_entity_poly.pdbx_seq_one_letter_code
_entity_poly.pdbx_strand_id
1 'polypeptide(L)'
;MHKVINLNVVLLSSLVVLSGCNSDSDKTDPTPIEPSGRWLKGDLHVHTAVSQDARETQSDILKWAFGDFGLDYVSLSNHMRNNSQDNDDNDVGGLLFYDALTQYEIPGLKKNMPNYEGKIAYSSFEWDMPTHEHFNIGILGDEAKVLSAVKTFEYRFSSKNDITNFDPKDVAAWTAAGDTRQNKTHEDAIAALKWLETHYPDSSYGMLNHPRRYLSSYTIQDVRELNDVAPNVFFMVEGLVGGQFSGNRGDYGERSSGVYGGVDPVVAEVGGWWDALLGDGRRIWNMGNSDIHFKTRTPYASSYYPGEYAKSYTWVDGKDTTALLKGLRSGNSFSVFGDLIDALDFKLENGNKNSVTMGQTLVAKPGDKLTLTIRFKSPALNNKESDIGNEIYAGINPGVNHIDLIAGNVGQRAEPGTAAYRKETNDSTLVVKTFTRADWHKDADGYYSMSYSFIADRHQYFRLRGTNLDYNQANLTERGNPLKSAVINQAEDESVQSWYNKINDRNYNDLWFYSNPVFVNTVQ
;
A
#
# COMPACT_ATOMS: atom_id res chain seq x y z
N MET A 1 -4.53 1.51 -72.87
CA MET A 1 -4.44 2.96 -73.01
C MET A 1 -3.90 3.53 -71.70
N HIS A 2 -2.71 4.08 -71.79
CA HIS A 2 -1.95 4.67 -70.70
C HIS A 2 -2.55 6.01 -70.25
N LYS A 3 -2.46 6.30 -68.95
CA LYS A 3 -2.21 7.67 -68.50
C LYS A 3 -1.42 7.66 -67.19
N VAL A 4 -0.19 8.09 -67.31
CA VAL A 4 0.74 8.48 -66.26
C VAL A 4 0.37 9.86 -65.79
N ILE A 5 0.38 10.10 -64.46
CA ILE A 5 0.30 11.44 -63.90
C ILE A 5 1.53 11.67 -63.04
N ASN A 6 2.33 12.66 -63.43
CA ASN A 6 3.54 13.15 -62.80
C ASN A 6 3.25 13.93 -61.54
N LEU A 7 4.09 13.69 -60.53
CA LEU A 7 4.13 14.50 -59.29
C LEU A 7 5.21 15.58 -59.45
N ASN A 8 4.80 16.85 -59.42
CA ASN A 8 5.74 17.98 -59.38
C ASN A 8 6.00 18.36 -57.93
N VAL A 9 7.30 18.35 -57.58
CA VAL A 9 7.85 18.88 -56.32
C VAL A 9 8.18 20.35 -56.56
N VAL A 10 7.61 21.26 -55.77
CA VAL A 10 8.01 22.68 -55.75
C VAL A 10 8.85 22.93 -54.49
N LEU A 11 10.11 23.22 -54.69
CA LEU A 11 11.01 23.78 -53.65
C LEU A 11 10.77 25.30 -53.59
N LEU A 12 10.39 25.83 -52.43
CA LEU A 12 10.45 27.24 -52.11
C LEU A 12 11.68 27.50 -51.20
N SER A 13 12.63 28.21 -51.72
CA SER A 13 13.74 28.80 -51.01
C SER A 13 13.38 30.21 -50.53
N SER A 14 13.40 30.45 -49.22
CA SER A 14 13.18 31.77 -48.65
C SER A 14 14.51 32.34 -48.14
N LEU A 15 14.83 33.50 -48.66
CA LEU A 15 15.96 34.35 -48.22
C LEU A 15 15.68 34.90 -46.81
N VAL A 16 16.71 34.81 -45.94
CA VAL A 16 16.73 35.49 -44.65
C VAL A 16 17.37 36.84 -44.80
N VAL A 17 16.66 37.91 -44.50
CA VAL A 17 17.20 39.26 -44.35
C VAL A 17 17.47 39.47 -42.87
N LEU A 18 18.73 39.70 -42.54
CA LEU A 18 19.21 40.12 -41.21
C LEU A 18 18.94 41.60 -41.04
N SER A 19 18.03 41.99 -40.14
CA SER A 19 17.95 43.34 -39.59
C SER A 19 18.19 43.23 -38.08
N GLY A 20 19.30 43.74 -37.63
CA GLY A 20 19.57 43.87 -36.20
C GLY A 20 18.76 45.02 -35.59
N CYS A 21 18.11 44.74 -34.45
CA CYS A 21 17.72 45.73 -33.47
C CYS A 21 17.95 45.13 -32.08
N ASN A 22 18.78 45.77 -31.29
CA ASN A 22 18.91 45.54 -29.85
C ASN A 22 17.56 45.84 -29.20
N SER A 23 17.06 44.89 -28.44
CA SER A 23 16.16 45.15 -27.34
C SER A 23 16.47 44.18 -26.23
N ASP A 24 16.80 44.70 -25.07
CA ASP A 24 16.86 43.97 -23.82
C ASP A 24 15.55 43.19 -23.63
N SER A 25 15.59 41.88 -23.80
CA SER A 25 14.51 41.02 -23.42
C SER A 25 14.86 40.40 -22.07
N ASP A 26 14.10 40.80 -21.07
CA ASP A 26 14.00 40.09 -19.78
C ASP A 26 13.97 38.57 -20.02
N LYS A 27 15.06 37.91 -19.66
CA LYS A 27 15.09 36.48 -19.47
C LYS A 27 14.29 36.21 -18.21
N THR A 28 12.96 36.04 -18.35
CA THR A 28 12.19 35.37 -17.34
C THR A 28 12.70 33.92 -17.30
N ASP A 29 13.43 33.59 -16.24
CA ASP A 29 13.70 32.17 -15.93
C ASP A 29 12.40 31.40 -16.01
N PRO A 30 12.38 30.20 -16.64
CA PRO A 30 11.17 29.40 -16.70
C PRO A 30 10.73 29.16 -15.25
N THR A 31 9.53 29.62 -14.91
CA THR A 31 8.91 29.33 -13.61
C THR A 31 9.00 27.81 -13.38
N PRO A 32 9.56 27.35 -12.26
CA PRO A 32 9.57 25.93 -11.96
C PRO A 32 8.14 25.40 -12.10
N ILE A 33 7.92 24.41 -12.94
CA ILE A 33 6.65 23.71 -13.01
C ILE A 33 6.54 22.96 -11.70
N GLU A 34 5.71 23.45 -10.78
CA GLU A 34 5.38 22.74 -9.57
C GLU A 34 4.84 21.35 -9.95
N PRO A 35 5.25 20.29 -9.27
CA PRO A 35 4.72 18.95 -9.55
C PRO A 35 3.19 18.98 -9.43
N SER A 36 2.49 18.56 -10.48
CA SER A 36 1.02 18.61 -10.56
C SER A 36 0.32 17.65 -9.58
N GLY A 37 1.05 16.76 -8.91
CA GLY A 37 0.55 15.77 -7.97
C GLY A 37 0.33 16.27 -6.56
N ARG A 38 -0.36 15.46 -5.77
CA ARG A 38 -0.61 15.69 -4.35
C ARG A 38 -0.57 14.39 -3.55
N TRP A 39 -0.32 14.49 -2.26
CA TRP A 39 -0.48 13.37 -1.35
C TRP A 39 -1.97 13.05 -1.17
N LEU A 40 -2.34 11.79 -1.41
CA LEU A 40 -3.64 11.23 -1.07
C LEU A 40 -3.48 10.25 0.09
N LYS A 41 -4.30 10.44 1.11
CA LYS A 41 -4.41 9.54 2.26
C LYS A 41 -5.45 8.47 1.96
N GLY A 42 -5.16 7.19 2.18
CA GLY A 42 -6.09 6.14 1.85
C GLY A 42 -5.89 4.79 2.51
N ASP A 43 -6.82 3.91 2.20
CA ASP A 43 -6.91 2.55 2.71
C ASP A 43 -7.35 1.61 1.57
N LEU A 44 -6.58 0.55 1.38
CA LEU A 44 -6.83 -0.44 0.32
C LEU A 44 -7.44 -1.75 0.83
N HIS A 45 -7.67 -1.86 2.15
CA HIS A 45 -8.14 -3.08 2.78
C HIS A 45 -9.29 -2.78 3.74
N VAL A 46 -10.50 -2.71 3.17
CA VAL A 46 -11.71 -2.29 3.88
C VAL A 46 -12.85 -3.26 3.57
N HIS A 47 -13.43 -3.85 4.61
CA HIS A 47 -14.63 -4.68 4.51
C HIS A 47 -15.88 -3.89 4.88
N THR A 48 -17.01 -4.29 4.30
CA THR A 48 -18.34 -3.79 4.61
C THR A 48 -19.27 -4.96 4.87
N ALA A 49 -20.51 -4.71 5.25
CA ALA A 49 -21.52 -5.76 5.48
C ALA A 49 -21.69 -6.72 4.29
N VAL A 50 -21.30 -6.33 3.09
CA VAL A 50 -21.28 -7.22 1.91
C VAL A 50 -20.24 -8.33 2.06
N SER A 51 -19.22 -8.19 2.90
CA SER A 51 -18.33 -9.29 3.28
C SER A 51 -19.02 -10.21 4.30
N GLN A 52 -18.91 -11.52 4.12
CA GLN A 52 -19.62 -12.50 4.97
C GLN A 52 -19.30 -12.38 6.47
N ASP A 53 -18.19 -11.79 6.83
CA ASP A 53 -17.63 -11.70 8.18
C ASP A 53 -17.53 -10.27 8.71
N ALA A 54 -18.03 -9.28 7.96
CA ALA A 54 -18.12 -7.89 8.38
C ALA A 54 -19.57 -7.45 8.60
N ARG A 55 -19.80 -6.37 9.37
CA ARG A 55 -21.13 -5.89 9.76
C ARG A 55 -21.32 -4.38 9.62
N GLU A 56 -20.25 -3.63 9.34
CA GLU A 56 -20.39 -2.19 9.16
C GLU A 56 -21.02 -1.88 7.80
N THR A 57 -22.02 -1.02 7.80
CA THR A 57 -22.71 -0.66 6.56
C THR A 57 -21.79 0.14 5.63
N GLN A 58 -22.01 0.02 4.33
CA GLN A 58 -21.21 0.78 3.36
C GLN A 58 -21.29 2.29 3.61
N SER A 59 -22.46 2.81 3.98
CA SER A 59 -22.66 4.23 4.25
C SER A 59 -21.88 4.69 5.48
N ASP A 60 -21.82 3.88 6.54
CA ASP A 60 -21.06 4.21 7.75
C ASP A 60 -19.56 4.17 7.48
N ILE A 61 -19.08 3.15 6.76
CA ILE A 61 -17.66 3.08 6.34
C ILE A 61 -17.26 4.34 5.56
N LEU A 62 -18.03 4.75 4.56
CA LEU A 62 -17.72 5.94 3.76
C LEU A 62 -17.78 7.23 4.59
N LYS A 63 -18.75 7.32 5.51
CA LYS A 63 -18.87 8.47 6.43
C LYS A 63 -17.64 8.58 7.33
N TRP A 64 -17.20 7.49 7.96
CA TRP A 64 -16.03 7.49 8.82
C TRP A 64 -14.76 7.76 8.02
N ALA A 65 -14.56 7.06 6.91
CA ALA A 65 -13.37 7.21 6.08
C ALA A 65 -13.20 8.63 5.55
N PHE A 66 -14.22 9.19 4.91
CA PHE A 66 -14.12 10.48 4.23
C PHE A 66 -14.50 11.67 5.11
N GLY A 67 -15.50 11.50 6.00
CA GLY A 67 -16.01 12.58 6.85
C GLY A 67 -15.15 12.78 8.10
N ASP A 68 -14.93 11.73 8.86
CA ASP A 68 -14.33 11.85 10.19
C ASP A 68 -12.80 11.70 10.16
N PHE A 69 -12.27 10.75 9.38
CA PHE A 69 -10.82 10.50 9.30
C PHE A 69 -10.16 11.09 8.05
N GLY A 70 -10.95 11.68 7.16
CA GLY A 70 -10.47 12.52 6.07
C GLY A 70 -9.60 11.78 5.04
N LEU A 71 -9.90 10.50 4.76
CA LEU A 71 -9.27 9.78 3.65
C LEU A 71 -9.61 10.45 2.32
N ASP A 72 -8.76 10.25 1.33
CA ASP A 72 -8.97 10.69 -0.04
C ASP A 72 -9.38 9.53 -0.95
N TYR A 73 -8.97 8.30 -0.60
CA TYR A 73 -9.39 7.11 -1.31
C TYR A 73 -9.64 5.93 -0.37
N VAL A 74 -10.60 5.08 -0.77
CA VAL A 74 -10.93 3.81 -0.12
C VAL A 74 -11.17 2.74 -1.18
N SER A 75 -10.59 1.56 -0.99
CA SER A 75 -10.91 0.36 -1.74
C SER A 75 -11.74 -0.58 -0.89
N LEU A 76 -12.99 -0.84 -1.29
CA LEU A 76 -13.81 -1.85 -0.64
C LEU A 76 -13.31 -3.23 -1.13
N SER A 77 -12.68 -3.97 -0.24
CA SER A 77 -12.01 -5.24 -0.56
C SER A 77 -12.68 -6.43 0.12
N ASN A 78 -14.00 -6.49 0.03
CA ASN A 78 -14.79 -7.58 0.60
C ASN A 78 -14.27 -8.94 0.12
N HIS A 79 -14.38 -9.96 0.95
CA HIS A 79 -13.93 -11.32 0.61
C HIS A 79 -14.59 -11.86 -0.65
N MET A 80 -13.81 -12.45 -1.55
CA MET A 80 -14.34 -13.19 -2.71
C MET A 80 -14.88 -14.55 -2.28
N ARG A 81 -15.94 -14.53 -1.50
CA ARG A 81 -16.64 -15.70 -0.93
C ARG A 81 -18.14 -15.58 -1.17
N ASN A 82 -18.88 -16.67 -0.89
CA ASN A 82 -20.33 -16.55 -0.80
C ASN A 82 -20.71 -15.57 0.30
N ASN A 83 -21.56 -14.62 -0.04
CA ASN A 83 -22.09 -13.62 0.85
C ASN A 83 -23.57 -13.80 1.10
N SER A 84 -24.08 -13.29 2.24
CA SER A 84 -25.50 -13.36 2.60
C SER A 84 -26.09 -12.01 3.05
N GLN A 85 -25.32 -10.93 2.99
CA GLN A 85 -25.76 -9.60 3.43
C GLN A 85 -25.73 -8.60 2.28
N ASP A 86 -26.64 -7.61 2.36
CA ASP A 86 -26.58 -6.40 1.53
C ASP A 86 -25.72 -5.28 2.18
N ASN A 87 -25.74 -4.08 1.60
CA ASN A 87 -24.98 -2.93 2.11
C ASN A 87 -25.43 -2.45 3.50
N ASP A 88 -26.62 -2.80 3.93
CA ASP A 88 -27.23 -2.37 5.18
C ASP A 88 -27.29 -3.53 6.22
N ASP A 89 -26.50 -4.58 6.00
CA ASP A 89 -26.41 -5.80 6.85
C ASP A 89 -27.71 -6.60 6.94
N ASN A 90 -28.59 -6.52 5.95
CA ASN A 90 -29.77 -7.38 5.89
C ASN A 90 -29.44 -8.71 5.22
N ASP A 91 -30.00 -9.83 5.73
CA ASP A 91 -29.86 -11.14 5.11
C ASP A 91 -30.61 -11.19 3.77
N VAL A 92 -29.88 -11.50 2.70
CA VAL A 92 -30.40 -11.62 1.33
C VAL A 92 -30.20 -13.02 0.74
N GLY A 93 -29.75 -13.97 1.58
CA GLY A 93 -29.41 -15.32 1.14
C GLY A 93 -28.03 -15.43 0.49
N GLY A 94 -27.60 -16.66 0.21
CA GLY A 94 -26.27 -16.92 -0.36
C GLY A 94 -26.11 -16.39 -1.78
N LEU A 95 -25.16 -15.49 -1.99
CA LEU A 95 -24.79 -14.90 -3.27
C LEU A 95 -23.32 -15.17 -3.60
N LEU A 96 -23.00 -15.34 -4.88
CA LEU A 96 -21.62 -15.21 -5.35
C LEU A 96 -21.10 -13.79 -5.06
N PHE A 97 -19.80 -13.63 -4.92
CA PHE A 97 -19.19 -12.30 -4.75
C PHE A 97 -19.58 -11.35 -5.90
N TYR A 98 -19.51 -11.83 -7.14
CA TYR A 98 -19.93 -11.05 -8.31
C TYR A 98 -21.38 -10.57 -8.22
N ASP A 99 -22.30 -11.42 -7.74
CA ASP A 99 -23.70 -11.04 -7.60
C ASP A 99 -23.90 -10.01 -6.48
N ALA A 100 -23.25 -10.17 -5.34
CA ALA A 100 -23.24 -9.18 -4.27
C ALA A 100 -22.66 -7.84 -4.71
N LEU A 101 -21.56 -7.86 -5.47
CA LEU A 101 -20.92 -6.70 -6.06
C LEU A 101 -21.88 -5.92 -6.99
N THR A 102 -22.57 -6.64 -7.89
CA THR A 102 -23.45 -6.04 -8.90
C THR A 102 -24.80 -5.61 -8.36
N GLN A 103 -25.35 -6.34 -7.38
CA GLN A 103 -26.67 -6.06 -6.82
C GLN A 103 -26.64 -5.01 -5.72
N TYR A 104 -25.55 -4.94 -4.93
CA TYR A 104 -25.48 -4.11 -3.73
C TYR A 104 -24.32 -3.15 -3.71
N GLU A 105 -23.07 -3.61 -3.77
CA GLU A 105 -21.90 -2.77 -3.50
C GLU A 105 -21.74 -1.62 -4.51
N ILE A 106 -21.72 -1.91 -5.81
CA ILE A 106 -21.60 -0.87 -6.85
C ILE A 106 -22.80 0.07 -6.87
N PRO A 107 -24.07 -0.40 -6.83
CA PRO A 107 -25.21 0.50 -6.69
C PRO A 107 -25.15 1.38 -5.44
N GLY A 108 -24.67 0.84 -4.32
CA GLY A 108 -24.45 1.59 -3.09
C GLY A 108 -23.39 2.68 -3.25
N LEU A 109 -22.25 2.39 -3.87
CA LEU A 109 -21.21 3.37 -4.18
C LEU A 109 -21.77 4.48 -5.08
N LYS A 110 -22.51 4.14 -6.14
CA LYS A 110 -23.15 5.13 -7.01
C LYS A 110 -24.12 6.05 -6.28
N LYS A 111 -24.83 5.54 -5.27
CA LYS A 111 -25.76 6.29 -4.42
C LYS A 111 -25.02 7.21 -3.43
N ASN A 112 -23.96 6.72 -2.81
CA ASN A 112 -23.31 7.38 -1.68
C ASN A 112 -22.20 8.36 -2.11
N MET A 113 -21.42 8.05 -3.15
CA MET A 113 -20.27 8.85 -3.56
C MET A 113 -20.57 10.28 -3.99
N PRO A 114 -21.75 10.64 -4.52
CA PRO A 114 -22.10 12.05 -4.76
C PRO A 114 -22.04 12.96 -3.52
N ASN A 115 -22.07 12.38 -2.31
CA ASN A 115 -21.92 13.14 -1.05
C ASN A 115 -20.44 13.44 -0.70
N TYR A 116 -19.48 12.88 -1.43
CA TYR A 116 -18.05 12.96 -1.14
C TYR A 116 -17.27 13.45 -2.36
N GLU A 117 -17.52 14.70 -2.76
CA GLU A 117 -16.87 15.30 -3.93
C GLU A 117 -15.35 15.28 -3.82
N GLY A 118 -14.67 14.85 -4.88
CA GLY A 118 -13.21 14.77 -4.97
C GLY A 118 -12.57 13.59 -4.24
N LYS A 119 -13.38 12.73 -3.61
CA LYS A 119 -12.94 11.47 -3.00
C LYS A 119 -13.05 10.31 -4.00
N ILE A 120 -12.27 9.26 -3.78
CA ILE A 120 -12.22 8.07 -4.63
C ILE A 120 -12.64 6.85 -3.79
N ALA A 121 -13.75 6.20 -4.16
CA ALA A 121 -14.08 4.87 -3.65
C ALA A 121 -14.37 3.93 -4.82
N TYR A 122 -13.91 2.70 -4.69
CA TYR A 122 -14.10 1.67 -5.70
C TYR A 122 -14.12 0.29 -5.06
N SER A 123 -14.66 -0.67 -5.81
CA SER A 123 -14.67 -2.07 -5.42
C SER A 123 -13.38 -2.78 -5.82
N SER A 124 -12.87 -3.58 -4.93
CA SER A 124 -11.82 -4.56 -5.13
C SER A 124 -12.24 -5.85 -4.42
N PHE A 125 -11.34 -6.77 -4.19
CA PHE A 125 -11.67 -7.95 -3.40
C PHE A 125 -10.46 -8.52 -2.69
N GLU A 126 -10.71 -9.10 -1.52
CA GLU A 126 -9.77 -9.94 -0.83
C GLU A 126 -10.00 -11.39 -1.26
N TRP A 127 -8.97 -11.95 -1.89
CA TRP A 127 -9.00 -13.30 -2.43
C TRP A 127 -8.33 -14.27 -1.47
N ASP A 128 -9.05 -15.36 -1.12
CA ASP A 128 -8.46 -16.52 -0.46
C ASP A 128 -7.57 -17.25 -1.47
N MET A 129 -6.28 -16.93 -1.48
CA MET A 129 -5.34 -17.51 -2.43
C MET A 129 -5.16 -19.01 -2.14
N PRO A 130 -5.29 -19.91 -3.12
CA PRO A 130 -5.15 -21.34 -2.91
C PRO A 130 -3.86 -21.70 -2.19
N THR A 131 -3.94 -22.49 -1.14
CA THR A 131 -2.84 -22.93 -0.26
C THR A 131 -2.15 -21.84 0.57
N HIS A 132 -2.57 -20.59 0.42
CA HIS A 132 -2.01 -19.41 1.09
C HIS A 132 -3.07 -18.68 1.91
N GLU A 133 -2.70 -17.52 2.41
CA GLU A 133 -3.58 -16.54 3.04
C GLU A 133 -4.14 -15.54 2.00
N HIS A 134 -4.59 -14.40 2.46
CA HIS A 134 -5.33 -13.43 1.69
C HIS A 134 -4.44 -12.56 0.80
N PHE A 135 -5.03 -12.14 -0.31
CA PHE A 135 -4.38 -11.28 -1.28
C PHE A 135 -5.41 -10.32 -1.87
N ASN A 136 -5.23 -9.01 -1.67
CA ASN A 136 -6.12 -8.01 -2.26
C ASN A 136 -5.83 -7.83 -3.74
N ILE A 137 -6.90 -7.79 -4.54
CA ILE A 137 -6.85 -7.53 -5.97
C ILE A 137 -7.82 -6.40 -6.32
N GLY A 138 -7.30 -5.35 -6.95
CA GLY A 138 -8.12 -4.33 -7.59
C GLY A 138 -7.99 -4.43 -9.11
N ILE A 139 -9.12 -4.39 -9.81
CA ILE A 139 -9.20 -4.26 -11.26
C ILE A 139 -9.98 -2.98 -11.55
N LEU A 140 -9.33 -2.01 -12.18
CA LEU A 140 -9.83 -0.64 -12.35
C LEU A 140 -10.10 -0.33 -13.82
N GLY A 141 -11.00 0.62 -14.07
CA GLY A 141 -11.30 1.07 -15.42
C GLY A 141 -12.79 1.03 -15.75
N ASP A 142 -13.11 0.67 -16.99
CA ASP A 142 -14.50 0.56 -17.47
C ASP A 142 -15.28 -0.51 -16.67
N GLU A 143 -16.42 -0.11 -16.11
CA GLU A 143 -17.21 -0.96 -15.21
C GLU A 143 -17.59 -2.31 -15.83
N ALA A 144 -18.02 -2.33 -17.08
CA ALA A 144 -18.44 -3.57 -17.73
C ALA A 144 -17.26 -4.55 -17.91
N LYS A 145 -16.08 -4.01 -18.22
CA LYS A 145 -14.84 -4.81 -18.29
C LYS A 145 -14.40 -5.31 -16.93
N VAL A 146 -14.44 -4.46 -15.91
CA VAL A 146 -14.13 -4.84 -14.53
C VAL A 146 -15.04 -5.97 -14.07
N LEU A 147 -16.36 -5.83 -14.24
CA LEU A 147 -17.33 -6.84 -13.85
C LEU A 147 -17.14 -8.16 -14.59
N SER A 148 -16.85 -8.11 -15.89
CA SER A 148 -16.53 -9.32 -16.67
C SER A 148 -15.27 -10.01 -16.15
N ALA A 149 -14.23 -9.22 -15.80
CA ALA A 149 -12.99 -9.74 -15.24
C ALA A 149 -13.21 -10.39 -13.88
N VAL A 150 -13.93 -9.72 -12.96
CA VAL A 150 -14.23 -10.23 -11.62
C VAL A 150 -15.04 -11.53 -11.71
N LYS A 151 -16.07 -11.58 -12.55
CA LYS A 151 -16.90 -12.78 -12.76
C LYS A 151 -16.07 -13.96 -13.24
N THR A 152 -15.18 -13.73 -14.21
CA THR A 152 -14.29 -14.76 -14.75
C THR A 152 -13.25 -15.19 -13.71
N PHE A 153 -12.68 -14.23 -12.96
CA PHE A 153 -11.72 -14.52 -11.91
C PHE A 153 -12.35 -15.37 -10.79
N GLU A 154 -13.54 -14.99 -10.32
CA GLU A 154 -14.27 -15.75 -9.30
C GLU A 154 -14.55 -17.19 -9.74
N TYR A 155 -15.04 -17.37 -10.99
CA TYR A 155 -15.23 -18.72 -11.55
C TYR A 155 -13.93 -19.52 -11.57
N ARG A 156 -12.85 -18.96 -12.09
CA ARG A 156 -11.61 -19.69 -12.33
C ARG A 156 -10.81 -19.94 -11.05
N PHE A 157 -10.73 -18.95 -10.16
CA PHE A 157 -9.69 -18.91 -9.12
C PHE A 157 -10.21 -18.84 -7.69
N SER A 158 -11.52 -18.65 -7.46
CA SER A 158 -12.05 -18.70 -6.10
C SER A 158 -12.04 -20.12 -5.54
N SER A 159 -11.36 -20.31 -4.40
CA SER A 159 -11.33 -21.57 -3.67
C SER A 159 -12.56 -21.77 -2.76
N LYS A 160 -13.35 -20.71 -2.55
CA LYS A 160 -14.47 -20.70 -1.60
C LYS A 160 -15.84 -20.90 -2.25
N ASN A 161 -15.94 -20.82 -3.57
CA ASN A 161 -17.18 -20.99 -4.30
C ASN A 161 -17.22 -22.32 -5.05
N ASP A 162 -18.28 -23.10 -4.87
CA ASP A 162 -18.52 -24.32 -5.64
C ASP A 162 -19.02 -24.00 -7.04
N ILE A 163 -18.72 -24.87 -8.02
CA ILE A 163 -19.17 -24.69 -9.40
C ILE A 163 -20.68 -24.66 -9.55
N THR A 164 -21.39 -25.33 -8.65
CA THR A 164 -22.86 -25.39 -8.64
C THR A 164 -23.53 -24.06 -8.25
N ASN A 165 -22.76 -23.12 -7.70
CA ASN A 165 -23.27 -21.79 -7.35
C ASN A 165 -23.34 -20.87 -8.59
N PHE A 166 -22.65 -21.20 -9.69
CA PHE A 166 -22.62 -20.39 -10.91
C PHE A 166 -23.78 -20.75 -11.85
N ASP A 167 -24.24 -19.76 -12.64
CA ASP A 167 -25.23 -20.00 -13.69
C ASP A 167 -24.72 -21.09 -14.65
N PRO A 168 -25.48 -22.16 -14.89
CA PRO A 168 -25.07 -23.24 -15.80
C PRO A 168 -24.74 -22.77 -17.24
N LYS A 169 -25.37 -21.67 -17.71
CA LYS A 169 -25.07 -21.10 -19.04
C LYS A 169 -23.69 -20.45 -19.07
N ASP A 170 -23.33 -19.73 -17.99
CA ASP A 170 -21.98 -19.15 -17.87
C ASP A 170 -20.91 -20.24 -17.79
N VAL A 171 -21.16 -21.27 -16.97
CA VAL A 171 -20.27 -22.45 -16.86
C VAL A 171 -20.07 -23.11 -18.21
N ALA A 172 -21.16 -23.30 -18.98
CA ALA A 172 -21.08 -23.87 -20.33
C ALA A 172 -20.27 -22.99 -21.28
N ALA A 173 -20.46 -21.66 -21.21
CA ALA A 173 -19.72 -20.71 -22.03
C ALA A 173 -18.22 -20.69 -21.70
N TRP A 174 -17.83 -20.66 -20.42
CA TRP A 174 -16.42 -20.76 -19.99
C TRP A 174 -15.79 -22.08 -20.41
N THR A 175 -16.52 -23.19 -20.22
CA THR A 175 -16.04 -24.52 -20.66
C THR A 175 -15.80 -24.57 -22.16
N ALA A 176 -16.70 -24.00 -22.97
CA ALA A 176 -16.55 -23.92 -24.43
C ALA A 176 -15.38 -23.01 -24.85
N ALA A 177 -15.07 -21.97 -24.04
CA ALA A 177 -13.92 -21.09 -24.23
C ALA A 177 -12.58 -21.72 -23.78
N GLY A 178 -12.62 -22.89 -23.14
CA GLY A 178 -11.43 -23.55 -22.58
C GLY A 178 -11.01 -23.03 -21.21
N ASP A 179 -11.83 -22.19 -20.57
CA ASP A 179 -11.61 -21.74 -19.21
C ASP A 179 -11.89 -22.86 -18.21
N THR A 180 -10.90 -23.19 -17.39
CA THR A 180 -11.00 -24.22 -16.35
C THR A 180 -10.80 -23.62 -14.98
N ARG A 181 -11.38 -24.28 -13.95
CA ARG A 181 -11.14 -23.89 -12.56
C ARG A 181 -9.73 -24.29 -12.14
N GLN A 182 -9.02 -23.30 -11.58
CA GLN A 182 -7.64 -23.39 -11.09
C GLN A 182 -7.59 -22.73 -9.71
N ASN A 183 -7.98 -23.47 -8.66
CA ASN A 183 -8.26 -22.87 -7.36
C ASN A 183 -7.88 -23.75 -6.15
N LYS A 184 -6.90 -24.64 -6.30
CA LYS A 184 -6.56 -25.62 -5.26
C LYS A 184 -5.09 -25.64 -4.86
N THR A 185 -4.17 -25.23 -5.73
CA THR A 185 -2.72 -25.40 -5.54
C THR A 185 -1.99 -24.07 -5.64
N HIS A 186 -0.72 -24.05 -5.25
CA HIS A 186 0.17 -22.90 -5.45
C HIS A 186 0.32 -22.54 -6.95
N GLU A 187 0.40 -23.54 -7.82
CA GLU A 187 0.47 -23.33 -9.27
C GLU A 187 -0.82 -22.67 -9.80
N ASP A 188 -1.97 -22.94 -9.17
CA ASP A 188 -3.22 -22.27 -9.51
C ASP A 188 -3.19 -20.79 -9.07
N ALA A 189 -2.56 -20.48 -7.93
CA ALA A 189 -2.32 -19.10 -7.50
C ALA A 189 -1.39 -18.35 -8.48
N ILE A 190 -0.32 -19.00 -8.93
CA ILE A 190 0.57 -18.47 -9.98
C ILE A 190 -0.23 -18.23 -11.27
N ALA A 191 -1.08 -19.17 -11.67
CA ALA A 191 -1.92 -19.05 -12.87
C ALA A 191 -2.89 -17.87 -12.78
N ALA A 192 -3.47 -17.61 -11.60
CA ALA A 192 -4.36 -16.47 -11.38
C ALA A 192 -3.64 -15.13 -11.56
N LEU A 193 -2.46 -14.96 -10.94
CA LEU A 193 -1.67 -13.73 -11.10
C LEU A 193 -1.16 -13.57 -12.53
N LYS A 194 -0.72 -14.65 -13.18
CA LYS A 194 -0.32 -14.63 -14.58
C LYS A 194 -1.49 -14.23 -15.50
N TRP A 195 -2.71 -14.66 -15.18
CA TRP A 195 -3.91 -14.26 -15.91
C TRP A 195 -4.16 -12.77 -15.80
N LEU A 196 -4.05 -12.19 -14.60
CA LEU A 196 -4.14 -10.74 -14.39
C LEU A 196 -3.05 -9.98 -15.15
N GLU A 197 -1.80 -10.43 -15.04
CA GLU A 197 -0.66 -9.84 -15.76
C GLU A 197 -0.84 -9.86 -17.28
N THR A 198 -1.47 -10.92 -17.81
CA THR A 198 -1.69 -11.07 -19.25
C THR A 198 -2.83 -10.19 -19.77
N HIS A 199 -3.92 -10.06 -19.00
CA HIS A 199 -5.14 -9.42 -19.48
C HIS A 199 -5.35 -8.01 -18.94
N TYR A 200 -4.79 -7.70 -17.76
CA TYR A 200 -5.02 -6.44 -17.02
C TYR A 200 -3.73 -5.83 -16.45
N PRO A 201 -2.57 -5.89 -17.13
CA PRO A 201 -1.29 -5.45 -16.54
C PRO A 201 -1.30 -3.97 -16.16
N ASP A 202 -2.01 -3.14 -16.92
CA ASP A 202 -2.07 -1.69 -16.72
C ASP A 202 -3.27 -1.21 -15.88
N SER A 203 -4.21 -2.11 -15.58
CA SER A 203 -5.47 -1.76 -14.91
C SER A 203 -5.72 -2.55 -13.63
N SER A 204 -4.81 -3.41 -13.19
CA SER A 204 -4.95 -4.14 -11.94
C SER A 204 -3.77 -3.93 -11.00
N TYR A 205 -4.01 -4.22 -9.74
CA TYR A 205 -2.98 -4.31 -8.71
C TYR A 205 -3.25 -5.49 -7.80
N GLY A 206 -2.20 -5.94 -7.13
CA GLY A 206 -2.25 -6.96 -6.10
C GLY A 206 -1.43 -6.56 -4.88
N MET A 207 -1.92 -6.90 -3.70
CA MET A 207 -1.28 -6.67 -2.42
C MET A 207 -1.33 -7.94 -1.59
N LEU A 208 -0.18 -8.34 -1.05
CA LEU A 208 -0.07 -9.45 -0.10
C LEU A 208 -0.54 -8.96 1.26
N ASN A 209 -1.69 -9.46 1.74
CA ASN A 209 -2.30 -9.04 3.00
C ASN A 209 -1.65 -9.75 4.18
N HIS A 210 -1.45 -9.01 5.29
CA HIS A 210 -0.98 -9.53 6.60
C HIS A 210 -0.11 -10.82 6.49
N PRO A 211 1.03 -10.76 5.75
CA PRO A 211 1.71 -11.94 5.20
C PRO A 211 2.22 -12.95 6.23
N ARG A 212 2.45 -12.52 7.47
CA ARG A 212 2.95 -13.40 8.55
C ARG A 212 1.92 -13.61 9.68
N ARG A 213 0.64 -13.32 9.43
CA ARG A 213 -0.46 -13.64 10.38
C ARG A 213 -0.46 -15.13 10.71
N TYR A 214 -0.16 -15.98 9.73
CA TYR A 214 0.11 -17.40 9.92
C TYR A 214 1.47 -17.77 9.32
N LEU A 215 2.33 -18.43 10.10
CA LEU A 215 3.69 -18.80 9.69
C LEU A 215 3.76 -19.72 8.46
N SER A 216 2.71 -20.51 8.25
CA SER A 216 2.64 -21.48 7.14
C SER A 216 2.06 -20.91 5.85
N SER A 217 1.61 -19.64 5.86
CA SER A 217 0.87 -19.08 4.72
C SER A 217 1.75 -18.84 3.50
N TYR A 218 2.94 -18.31 3.70
CA TYR A 218 3.87 -17.99 2.64
C TYR A 218 5.31 -18.33 3.04
N THR A 219 6.10 -18.75 2.05
CA THR A 219 7.56 -18.67 2.09
C THR A 219 8.02 -17.50 1.23
N ILE A 220 9.26 -17.03 1.43
CA ILE A 220 9.80 -15.98 0.56
C ILE A 220 9.94 -16.46 -0.91
N GLN A 221 10.10 -17.77 -1.12
CA GLN A 221 10.09 -18.37 -2.44
C GLN A 221 8.74 -18.16 -3.12
N ASP A 222 7.63 -18.44 -2.44
CA ASP A 222 6.28 -18.24 -2.98
C ASP A 222 6.07 -16.77 -3.39
N VAL A 223 6.50 -15.83 -2.54
CA VAL A 223 6.41 -14.39 -2.84
C VAL A 223 7.22 -14.02 -4.08
N ARG A 224 8.42 -14.60 -4.24
CA ARG A 224 9.23 -14.39 -5.45
C ARG A 224 8.59 -14.97 -6.70
N GLU A 225 8.06 -16.20 -6.62
CA GLU A 225 7.39 -16.88 -7.74
C GLU A 225 6.15 -16.10 -8.20
N LEU A 226 5.31 -15.64 -7.28
CA LEU A 226 4.15 -14.80 -7.57
C LEU A 226 4.55 -13.46 -8.22
N ASN A 227 5.60 -12.81 -7.71
CA ASN A 227 6.09 -11.55 -8.29
C ASN A 227 6.82 -11.75 -9.63
N ASP A 228 7.45 -12.90 -9.86
CA ASP A 228 8.13 -13.19 -11.12
C ASP A 228 7.16 -13.33 -12.30
N VAL A 229 5.97 -13.87 -12.05
CA VAL A 229 4.95 -14.06 -13.09
C VAL A 229 4.06 -12.84 -13.31
N ALA A 230 3.99 -11.92 -12.32
CA ALA A 230 3.08 -10.79 -12.37
C ALA A 230 3.67 -9.51 -11.73
N PRO A 231 4.82 -9.01 -12.19
CA PRO A 231 5.48 -7.86 -11.56
C PRO A 231 4.72 -6.53 -11.71
N ASN A 232 3.86 -6.39 -12.73
CA ASN A 232 3.01 -5.21 -12.91
C ASN A 232 1.71 -5.27 -12.11
N VAL A 233 1.34 -6.45 -11.60
CA VAL A 233 0.16 -6.66 -10.74
C VAL A 233 0.58 -6.75 -9.29
N PHE A 234 1.47 -7.65 -8.93
CA PHE A 234 1.91 -7.85 -7.56
C PHE A 234 3.09 -6.95 -7.21
N PHE A 235 2.82 -5.79 -6.66
CA PHE A 235 3.84 -4.81 -6.26
C PHE A 235 3.59 -4.17 -4.88
N MET A 236 2.72 -4.74 -4.03
CA MET A 236 2.45 -4.23 -2.70
C MET A 236 2.43 -5.33 -1.65
N VAL A 237 2.81 -4.97 -0.42
CA VAL A 237 2.69 -5.79 0.79
C VAL A 237 2.09 -4.96 1.91
N GLU A 238 1.18 -5.56 2.66
CA GLU A 238 0.57 -4.93 3.82
C GLU A 238 1.45 -5.14 5.06
N GLY A 239 2.36 -4.20 5.30
CA GLY A 239 3.26 -4.25 6.44
C GLY A 239 2.68 -3.62 7.70
N LEU A 240 1.92 -2.52 7.57
CA LEU A 240 1.20 -1.92 8.68
C LEU A 240 -0.23 -2.46 8.71
N VAL A 241 -0.43 -3.52 9.47
CA VAL A 241 -1.74 -4.14 9.66
C VAL A 241 -2.48 -3.33 10.71
N GLY A 242 -3.49 -2.61 10.30
CA GLY A 242 -4.24 -1.66 11.15
C GLY A 242 -5.03 -2.28 12.25
N GLY A 243 -5.43 -3.33 11.87
CA GLY A 243 -6.00 -4.09 12.66
C GLY A 243 -6.96 -4.24 13.58
N GLN A 244 -7.13 -5.45 13.62
CA GLN A 244 -8.14 -6.02 14.45
C GLN A 244 -7.84 -5.71 15.90
N PHE A 245 -8.86 -5.19 16.56
CA PHE A 245 -8.82 -4.68 17.92
C PHE A 245 -8.90 -5.85 18.90
N SER A 246 -7.83 -6.65 18.95
CA SER A 246 -7.73 -7.84 19.79
C SER A 246 -6.55 -7.75 20.75
N GLY A 247 -6.50 -8.67 21.70
CA GLY A 247 -5.36 -8.80 22.60
C GLY A 247 -4.04 -9.02 21.85
N ASN A 248 -4.10 -9.76 20.75
CA ASN A 248 -3.01 -9.87 19.80
C ASN A 248 -3.10 -8.72 18.80
N ARG A 249 -2.12 -7.84 18.78
CA ARG A 249 -2.12 -6.69 17.88
C ARG A 249 -2.19 -7.17 16.41
N GLY A 250 -3.16 -6.66 15.65
CA GLY A 250 -3.38 -7.05 14.26
C GLY A 250 -3.90 -8.48 14.06
N ASP A 251 -4.43 -9.10 15.10
CA ASP A 251 -4.85 -10.52 15.15
C ASP A 251 -3.71 -11.52 14.87
N TYR A 252 -2.48 -11.15 15.20
CA TYR A 252 -1.31 -12.02 15.11
C TYR A 252 -1.19 -12.91 16.36
N GLY A 253 -1.97 -13.99 16.36
CA GLY A 253 -2.05 -14.95 17.46
C GLY A 253 -0.89 -15.95 17.52
N GLU A 254 -1.13 -17.07 18.21
CA GLU A 254 -0.10 -18.09 18.48
C GLU A 254 0.51 -18.73 17.23
N ARG A 255 -0.21 -18.74 16.10
CA ARG A 255 0.26 -19.32 14.84
C ARG A 255 1.13 -18.38 14.02
N SER A 256 1.42 -17.19 14.55
CA SER A 256 2.24 -16.15 13.90
C SER A 256 3.57 -15.97 14.64
N SER A 257 4.49 -15.24 14.01
CA SER A 257 5.67 -14.72 14.70
C SER A 257 5.36 -13.54 15.62
N GLY A 258 4.11 -13.02 15.59
CA GLY A 258 3.69 -11.77 16.20
C GLY A 258 4.03 -10.58 15.31
N VAL A 259 3.65 -9.38 15.76
CA VAL A 259 4.02 -8.12 15.13
C VAL A 259 5.05 -7.38 15.97
N TYR A 260 5.83 -6.52 15.35
CA TYR A 260 6.88 -5.71 15.97
C TYR A 260 6.47 -4.23 15.93
N GLY A 261 6.12 -3.66 17.09
CA GLY A 261 5.50 -2.34 17.11
C GLY A 261 4.21 -2.25 16.28
N GLY A 262 3.47 -3.36 16.14
CA GLY A 262 2.27 -3.46 15.31
C GLY A 262 2.52 -3.75 13.83
N VAL A 263 3.77 -3.76 13.40
CA VAL A 263 4.16 -3.96 11.99
C VAL A 263 4.47 -5.43 11.74
N ASP A 264 4.03 -5.94 10.59
CA ASP A 264 4.33 -7.31 10.15
C ASP A 264 5.85 -7.53 10.06
N PRO A 265 6.36 -8.68 10.51
CA PRO A 265 7.79 -9.01 10.47
C PRO A 265 8.44 -8.83 9.09
N VAL A 266 7.69 -9.08 8.01
CA VAL A 266 8.19 -8.87 6.63
C VAL A 266 8.78 -7.48 6.46
N VAL A 267 8.17 -6.44 7.04
CA VAL A 267 8.59 -5.03 6.91
C VAL A 267 9.38 -4.54 8.12
N ALA A 268 9.02 -5.01 9.33
CA ALA A 268 9.60 -4.52 10.57
C ALA A 268 11.07 -4.93 10.74
N GLU A 269 11.42 -6.15 10.30
CA GLU A 269 12.77 -6.71 10.47
C GLU A 269 13.75 -6.08 9.49
N VAL A 270 14.78 -5.41 10.02
CA VAL A 270 15.87 -4.86 9.20
C VAL A 270 16.73 -6.00 8.67
N GLY A 271 16.87 -6.07 7.36
CA GLY A 271 17.54 -7.17 6.67
C GLY A 271 16.68 -8.41 6.47
N GLY A 272 15.38 -8.37 6.85
CA GLY A 272 14.42 -9.46 6.65
C GLY A 272 13.88 -9.58 5.24
N TRP A 273 12.65 -10.11 5.11
CA TRP A 273 12.05 -10.46 3.82
C TRP A 273 11.91 -9.28 2.86
N TRP A 274 11.37 -8.14 3.32
CA TRP A 274 11.23 -6.98 2.45
C TRP A 274 12.57 -6.50 1.92
N ASP A 275 13.57 -6.45 2.79
CA ASP A 275 14.93 -6.07 2.42
C ASP A 275 15.60 -7.10 1.48
N ALA A 276 15.28 -8.40 1.62
CA ALA A 276 15.72 -9.43 0.68
C ALA A 276 15.09 -9.23 -0.71
N LEU A 277 13.79 -8.91 -0.78
CA LEU A 277 13.10 -8.62 -2.04
C LEU A 277 13.62 -7.34 -2.69
N LEU A 278 13.86 -6.27 -1.91
CA LEU A 278 14.47 -5.04 -2.41
C LEU A 278 15.91 -5.28 -2.89
N GLY A 279 16.66 -6.13 -2.18
CA GLY A 279 18.01 -6.55 -2.56
C GLY A 279 18.06 -7.33 -3.87
N ASP A 280 17.01 -8.03 -4.25
CA ASP A 280 16.83 -8.67 -5.56
C ASP A 280 16.46 -7.65 -6.66
N GLY A 281 16.35 -6.36 -6.34
CA GLY A 281 15.88 -5.32 -7.26
C GLY A 281 14.37 -5.35 -7.54
N ARG A 282 13.58 -6.10 -6.76
CA ARG A 282 12.12 -6.14 -6.88
C ARG A 282 11.52 -4.83 -6.39
N ARG A 283 10.42 -4.42 -7.02
CA ARG A 283 9.67 -3.21 -6.69
C ARG A 283 8.38 -3.63 -5.97
N ILE A 284 8.51 -3.88 -4.67
CA ILE A 284 7.40 -4.23 -3.78
C ILE A 284 7.32 -3.16 -2.69
N TRP A 285 6.16 -2.51 -2.58
CA TRP A 285 5.93 -1.34 -1.75
C TRP A 285 5.18 -1.73 -0.48
N ASN A 286 5.59 -1.15 0.64
CA ASN A 286 4.87 -1.29 1.90
C ASN A 286 3.65 -0.39 1.93
N MET A 287 2.52 -0.95 2.40
CA MET A 287 1.25 -0.27 2.61
C MET A 287 0.76 -0.48 4.04
N GLY A 288 -0.09 0.45 4.49
CA GLY A 288 -0.81 0.36 5.77
C GLY A 288 -2.30 0.53 5.54
N ASN A 289 -3.10 -0.36 6.12
CA ASN A 289 -4.55 -0.38 5.94
C ASN A 289 -5.25 -0.80 7.23
N SER A 290 -6.58 -0.65 7.28
CA SER A 290 -7.37 -0.96 8.47
C SER A 290 -7.72 -2.44 8.62
N ASP A 291 -7.98 -3.14 7.53
CA ASP A 291 -8.56 -4.50 7.55
C ASP A 291 -9.82 -4.54 8.45
N ILE A 292 -10.66 -3.48 8.34
CA ILE A 292 -11.85 -3.35 9.17
C ILE A 292 -12.88 -4.41 8.81
N HIS A 293 -13.45 -5.05 9.85
CA HIS A 293 -14.60 -5.94 9.70
C HIS A 293 -15.81 -5.43 10.46
N PHE A 294 -15.64 -4.99 11.69
CA PHE A 294 -16.66 -4.35 12.51
C PHE A 294 -16.04 -3.52 13.63
N LYS A 295 -16.70 -2.44 14.00
CA LYS A 295 -16.26 -1.57 15.07
C LYS A 295 -16.82 -2.03 16.42
N THR A 296 -16.15 -1.65 17.50
CA THR A 296 -16.29 -2.08 18.89
C THR A 296 -17.63 -1.74 19.56
N ARG A 297 -18.77 -2.11 19.00
CA ARG A 297 -20.06 -1.98 19.68
C ARG A 297 -20.62 -3.30 20.17
N THR A 298 -19.92 -4.38 19.92
CA THR A 298 -20.35 -5.73 20.28
C THR A 298 -19.24 -6.46 21.01
N PRO A 299 -19.50 -7.61 21.67
CA PRO A 299 -18.46 -8.40 22.33
C PRO A 299 -17.40 -8.99 21.38
N TYR A 300 -17.55 -8.79 20.09
CA TYR A 300 -16.52 -9.15 19.13
C TYR A 300 -15.62 -7.95 18.95
N ALA A 301 -14.39 -8.12 19.36
CA ALA A 301 -13.36 -7.14 19.13
C ALA A 301 -13.32 -6.80 17.65
N SER A 302 -13.22 -5.56 17.39
CA SER A 302 -13.34 -5.02 16.11
C SER A 302 -12.04 -4.43 15.61
N SER A 303 -12.15 -3.51 14.72
CA SER A 303 -11.05 -2.86 14.06
C SER A 303 -11.12 -1.36 14.29
N TYR A 304 -10.07 -0.68 13.95
CA TYR A 304 -10.11 0.77 13.73
C TYR A 304 -10.84 1.06 12.41
N TYR A 305 -11.55 2.18 12.34
CA TYR A 305 -12.14 2.65 11.09
C TYR A 305 -11.08 2.99 10.04
N PRO A 306 -11.42 2.96 8.74
CA PRO A 306 -10.49 3.37 7.69
C PRO A 306 -9.98 4.80 7.94
N GLY A 307 -8.65 4.95 7.97
CA GLY A 307 -8.01 6.23 8.25
C GLY A 307 -7.84 6.59 9.73
N GLU A 308 -8.47 5.85 10.65
CA GLU A 308 -8.32 6.10 12.08
C GLU A 308 -6.91 5.74 12.58
N TYR A 309 -6.44 4.55 12.35
CA TYR A 309 -5.17 4.06 12.88
C TYR A 309 -4.13 3.80 11.78
N ALA A 310 -4.20 2.68 11.06
CA ALA A 310 -3.30 2.41 9.94
C ALA A 310 -3.79 3.07 8.66
N LYS A 311 -2.89 3.66 7.91
CA LYS A 311 -3.18 4.31 6.62
C LYS A 311 -1.92 4.50 5.79
N SER A 312 -2.12 4.71 4.50
CA SER A 312 -1.04 5.05 3.56
C SER A 312 -1.25 6.42 2.95
N TYR A 313 -0.15 7.10 2.67
CA TYR A 313 -0.10 8.31 1.86
C TYR A 313 0.57 7.97 0.54
N THR A 314 -0.09 8.27 -0.56
CA THR A 314 0.39 8.00 -1.92
C THR A 314 0.41 9.28 -2.74
N TRP A 315 1.51 9.56 -3.44
CA TRP A 315 1.60 10.70 -4.34
C TRP A 315 0.86 10.39 -5.64
N VAL A 316 -0.14 11.21 -5.97
CA VAL A 316 -1.02 10.99 -7.12
C VAL A 316 -1.11 12.24 -7.97
N ASP A 317 -0.88 12.12 -9.26
CA ASP A 317 -1.07 13.15 -10.27
C ASP A 317 -2.38 12.88 -11.05
N GLY A 318 -3.46 13.46 -10.59
CA GLY A 318 -4.81 13.27 -11.11
C GLY A 318 -5.86 13.08 -10.03
N LYS A 319 -7.09 12.73 -10.45
CA LYS A 319 -8.27 12.69 -9.56
C LYS A 319 -9.13 11.43 -9.70
N ASP A 320 -8.70 10.47 -10.47
CA ASP A 320 -9.44 9.25 -10.77
C ASP A 320 -8.67 7.99 -10.35
N THR A 321 -9.32 6.84 -10.48
CA THR A 321 -8.74 5.55 -10.15
C THR A 321 -7.52 5.19 -11.01
N THR A 322 -7.46 5.68 -12.25
CA THR A 322 -6.30 5.47 -13.14
C THR A 322 -5.07 6.21 -12.63
N ALA A 323 -5.25 7.46 -12.21
CA ALA A 323 -4.19 8.26 -11.60
C ALA A 323 -3.76 7.66 -10.26
N LEU A 324 -4.71 7.19 -9.44
CA LEU A 324 -4.43 6.49 -8.19
C LEU A 324 -3.57 5.23 -8.44
N LEU A 325 -3.94 4.38 -9.40
CA LEU A 325 -3.17 3.18 -9.74
C LEU A 325 -1.74 3.50 -10.17
N LYS A 326 -1.55 4.55 -10.97
CA LYS A 326 -0.20 5.04 -11.34
C LYS A 326 0.58 5.51 -10.10
N GLY A 327 -0.07 6.19 -9.18
CA GLY A 327 0.51 6.61 -7.90
C GLY A 327 0.95 5.40 -7.07
N LEU A 328 0.08 4.41 -6.88
CA LEU A 328 0.40 3.17 -6.15
C LEU A 328 1.60 2.44 -6.77
N ARG A 329 1.62 2.30 -8.10
CA ARG A 329 2.73 1.65 -8.82
C ARG A 329 4.05 2.41 -8.72
N SER A 330 3.99 3.73 -8.61
CA SER A 330 5.20 4.56 -8.53
C SER A 330 6.05 4.25 -7.31
N GLY A 331 5.43 3.75 -6.23
CA GLY A 331 6.08 3.56 -4.94
C GLY A 331 6.38 4.86 -4.19
N ASN A 332 5.93 6.01 -4.71
CA ASN A 332 6.03 7.26 -3.96
C ASN A 332 4.94 7.31 -2.90
N SER A 333 5.17 6.54 -1.83
CA SER A 333 4.23 6.39 -0.72
C SER A 333 4.92 6.06 0.60
N PHE A 334 4.22 6.33 1.69
CA PHE A 334 4.62 5.94 3.04
C PHE A 334 3.39 5.52 3.84
N SER A 335 3.60 4.71 4.87
CA SER A 335 2.54 4.21 5.73
C SER A 335 2.76 4.64 7.18
N VAL A 336 1.68 4.87 7.93
CA VAL A 336 1.74 5.40 9.29
C VAL A 336 0.65 4.82 10.18
N PHE A 337 0.97 4.63 11.46
CA PHE A 337 -0.01 4.43 12.52
C PHE A 337 -0.40 5.75 13.18
N GLY A 338 -1.69 5.92 13.46
CA GLY A 338 -2.24 7.18 13.94
C GLY A 338 -1.95 8.30 12.93
N ASP A 339 -1.70 9.49 13.46
CA ASP A 339 -1.21 10.63 12.69
C ASP A 339 0.22 11.03 13.16
N LEU A 340 1.10 10.03 13.42
CA LEU A 340 2.46 10.31 13.87
C LEU A 340 3.18 11.29 12.94
N ILE A 341 2.99 11.13 11.63
CA ILE A 341 3.32 12.10 10.59
C ILE A 341 2.19 12.19 9.57
N ASP A 342 2.00 13.35 8.97
CA ASP A 342 1.02 13.59 7.90
C ASP A 342 1.64 14.07 6.57
N ALA A 343 2.96 14.26 6.56
CA ALA A 343 3.71 14.57 5.35
C ALA A 343 5.13 14.03 5.45
N LEU A 344 5.66 13.57 4.31
CA LEU A 344 7.03 13.08 4.18
C LEU A 344 7.58 13.42 2.78
N ASP A 345 8.68 14.20 2.75
CA ASP A 345 9.55 14.35 1.59
C ASP A 345 10.81 13.55 1.85
N PHE A 346 11.05 12.54 1.05
CA PHE A 346 12.26 11.73 1.09
C PHE A 346 12.88 11.70 -0.31
N LYS A 347 13.93 12.48 -0.49
CA LYS A 347 14.56 12.75 -1.79
C LYS A 347 16.02 12.38 -1.80
N LEU A 348 16.49 11.91 -2.92
CA LEU A 348 17.89 11.64 -3.19
C LEU A 348 18.35 12.50 -4.37
N GLU A 349 19.45 13.22 -4.18
CA GLU A 349 19.96 14.21 -5.12
C GLU A 349 21.44 14.01 -5.40
N ASN A 350 21.87 14.35 -6.61
CA ASN A 350 23.28 14.56 -6.95
C ASN A 350 23.58 16.05 -7.15
N GLY A 351 24.86 16.41 -7.15
CA GLY A 351 25.29 17.79 -7.30
C GLY A 351 24.87 18.47 -8.62
N ASN A 352 24.34 17.73 -9.59
CA ASN A 352 23.86 18.21 -10.90
C ASN A 352 22.35 18.52 -10.92
N LYS A 353 21.70 18.65 -9.76
CA LYS A 353 20.28 18.93 -9.58
C LYS A 353 19.33 17.81 -10.05
N ASN A 354 19.83 16.60 -10.35
CA ASN A 354 18.95 15.46 -10.55
C ASN A 354 18.46 14.99 -9.19
N SER A 355 17.16 14.92 -9.04
CA SER A 355 16.47 14.50 -7.80
C SER A 355 15.47 13.39 -8.10
N VAL A 356 15.41 12.42 -7.21
CA VAL A 356 14.42 11.32 -7.23
C VAL A 356 13.80 11.18 -5.84
N THR A 357 12.60 10.61 -5.80
CA THR A 357 11.85 10.35 -4.57
C THR A 357 11.56 8.86 -4.39
N MET A 358 10.79 8.49 -3.37
CA MET A 358 10.39 7.11 -3.09
C MET A 358 9.91 6.37 -4.35
N GLY A 359 10.30 5.12 -4.49
CA GLY A 359 10.04 4.26 -5.65
C GLY A 359 10.97 4.47 -6.84
N GLN A 360 11.65 5.61 -6.92
CA GLN A 360 12.48 5.99 -8.07
C GLN A 360 13.96 5.61 -7.88
N THR A 361 14.69 5.63 -9.00
CA THR A 361 16.12 5.30 -9.06
C THR A 361 16.93 6.49 -9.56
N LEU A 362 17.93 6.92 -8.79
CA LEU A 362 18.94 7.85 -9.22
C LEU A 362 20.09 7.08 -9.87
N VAL A 363 20.45 7.47 -11.10
CA VAL A 363 21.66 6.98 -11.76
C VAL A 363 22.82 7.88 -11.37
N ALA A 364 23.90 7.28 -10.86
CA ALA A 364 25.09 7.98 -10.40
C ALA A 364 26.36 7.27 -10.92
N LYS A 365 27.51 7.97 -10.90
CA LYS A 365 28.81 7.36 -11.14
C LYS A 365 29.44 6.94 -9.82
N PRO A 366 30.27 5.87 -9.80
CA PRO A 366 31.10 5.59 -8.64
C PRO A 366 31.97 6.81 -8.28
N GLY A 367 31.90 7.21 -7.00
CA GLY A 367 32.58 8.42 -6.52
C GLY A 367 31.74 9.69 -6.45
N ASP A 368 30.52 9.69 -7.03
CA ASP A 368 29.60 10.83 -6.92
C ASP A 368 29.18 11.02 -5.46
N LYS A 369 29.21 12.29 -5.00
CA LYS A 369 28.60 12.64 -3.71
C LYS A 369 27.10 12.80 -3.89
N LEU A 370 26.33 12.00 -3.15
CA LEU A 370 24.88 12.05 -3.12
C LEU A 370 24.38 12.56 -1.76
N THR A 371 23.20 13.18 -1.77
CA THR A 371 22.57 13.68 -0.55
C THR A 371 21.11 13.20 -0.48
N LEU A 372 20.77 12.54 0.62
CA LEU A 372 19.39 12.27 1.00
C LEU A 372 18.88 13.45 1.83
N THR A 373 17.77 14.03 1.40
CA THR A 373 17.03 15.06 2.12
C THR A 373 15.75 14.44 2.66
N ILE A 374 15.52 14.59 3.95
CA ILE A 374 14.36 14.06 4.66
C ILE A 374 13.63 15.23 5.29
N ARG A 375 12.36 15.40 4.98
CA ARG A 375 11.49 16.40 5.59
C ARG A 375 10.17 15.76 5.95
N PHE A 376 9.67 16.01 7.16
CA PHE A 376 8.41 15.46 7.64
C PHE A 376 7.60 16.50 8.43
N LYS A 377 6.29 16.30 8.48
CA LYS A 377 5.41 17.00 9.43
C LYS A 377 4.83 16.00 10.41
N SER A 378 4.77 16.43 11.67
CA SER A 378 4.08 15.73 12.74
C SER A 378 3.01 16.69 13.27
N PRO A 379 1.71 16.41 13.06
CA PRO A 379 0.65 17.29 13.50
C PRO A 379 0.58 17.36 15.02
N ALA A 380 -0.04 18.41 15.56
CA ALA A 380 -0.16 18.57 17.01
C ALA A 380 -1.17 17.60 17.62
N LEU A 381 -2.15 17.19 16.83
CA LEU A 381 -3.23 16.29 17.25
C LEU A 381 -3.15 14.98 16.47
N ASN A 382 -3.56 13.92 17.14
CA ASN A 382 -3.77 12.61 16.54
C ASN A 382 -5.25 12.43 16.17
N ASN A 383 -5.63 11.29 15.60
CA ASN A 383 -7.03 10.95 15.37
C ASN A 383 -7.82 10.93 16.67
N LYS A 384 -9.11 11.19 16.56
CA LYS A 384 -10.03 11.18 17.69
C LYS A 384 -10.84 9.89 17.71
N GLU A 385 -10.57 9.08 18.72
CA GLU A 385 -11.33 7.87 18.99
C GLU A 385 -12.31 8.12 20.13
N SER A 386 -13.58 8.32 19.81
CA SER A 386 -14.60 8.61 20.80
C SER A 386 -15.41 7.38 21.24
N ASP A 387 -15.43 6.32 20.42
CA ASP A 387 -16.33 5.18 20.65
C ASP A 387 -15.89 4.28 21.79
N ILE A 388 -14.59 4.18 22.05
CA ILE A 388 -14.04 3.42 23.18
C ILE A 388 -13.68 4.28 24.37
N GLY A 389 -13.96 5.58 24.30
CA GLY A 389 -13.85 6.49 25.45
C GLY A 389 -12.42 6.87 25.84
N ASN A 390 -11.43 6.60 25.01
CA ASN A 390 -10.05 6.96 25.30
C ASN A 390 -9.61 8.22 24.56
N GLU A 391 -10.13 9.37 24.96
CA GLU A 391 -9.82 10.66 24.33
C GLU A 391 -8.37 11.12 24.54
N ILE A 392 -7.63 10.52 25.48
CA ILE A 392 -6.28 10.98 25.85
C ILE A 392 -5.30 10.74 24.69
N TYR A 393 -5.34 9.59 24.06
CA TYR A 393 -4.41 9.22 22.97
C TYR A 393 -4.89 9.74 21.62
N ALA A 394 -6.19 9.80 21.42
CA ALA A 394 -6.79 10.35 20.22
C ALA A 394 -6.64 11.88 20.10
N GLY A 395 -6.34 12.59 21.19
CA GLY A 395 -6.24 14.06 21.19
C GLY A 395 -4.84 14.61 20.90
N ILE A 396 -3.79 13.95 21.35
CA ILE A 396 -2.43 14.49 21.34
C ILE A 396 -1.50 13.58 20.54
N ASN A 397 -0.80 14.17 19.56
CA ASN A 397 0.26 13.46 18.86
C ASN A 397 1.53 13.47 19.73
N PRO A 398 2.12 12.30 20.02
CA PRO A 398 3.35 12.24 20.83
C PRO A 398 4.56 12.85 20.09
N GLY A 399 4.45 13.02 18.76
CA GLY A 399 5.53 13.47 17.90
C GLY A 399 6.62 12.42 17.70
N VAL A 400 7.39 12.60 16.65
CA VAL A 400 8.50 11.69 16.32
C VAL A 400 9.66 11.87 17.31
N ASN A 401 10.16 10.76 17.87
CA ASN A 401 11.34 10.75 18.73
C ASN A 401 12.62 10.58 17.91
N HIS A 402 12.65 9.54 17.03
CA HIS A 402 13.79 9.30 16.15
C HIS A 402 13.35 8.71 14.80
N ILE A 403 14.24 8.83 13.82
CA ILE A 403 14.07 8.27 12.48
C ILE A 403 15.35 7.52 12.11
N ASP A 404 15.19 6.26 11.73
CA ASP A 404 16.27 5.42 11.19
C ASP A 404 16.31 5.52 9.67
N LEU A 405 17.49 5.80 9.13
CA LEU A 405 17.82 5.61 7.73
C LEU A 405 18.43 4.22 7.57
N ILE A 406 17.73 3.37 6.83
CA ILE A 406 18.10 1.98 6.57
C ILE A 406 18.60 1.90 5.13
N ALA A 407 19.74 1.25 4.92
CA ALA A 407 20.33 1.02 3.60
C ALA A 407 20.68 -0.44 3.40
N GLY A 408 20.49 -0.92 2.16
CA GLY A 408 20.90 -2.27 1.74
C GLY A 408 21.40 -2.26 0.29
N ASN A 409 22.23 -3.23 -0.05
CA ASN A 409 22.71 -3.38 -1.42
C ASN A 409 21.64 -4.00 -2.30
N VAL A 410 21.63 -3.58 -3.57
CA VAL A 410 20.83 -4.20 -4.63
C VAL A 410 21.76 -5.04 -5.49
N GLY A 411 21.52 -6.33 -5.54
CA GLY A 411 22.25 -7.29 -6.36
C GLY A 411 21.49 -7.68 -7.63
N GLN A 412 21.88 -8.80 -8.19
CA GLN A 412 21.13 -9.43 -9.27
C GLN A 412 19.88 -10.11 -8.71
N ARG A 413 18.83 -10.16 -9.55
CA ARG A 413 17.60 -10.89 -9.23
C ARG A 413 17.94 -12.35 -8.96
N ALA A 414 17.48 -12.89 -7.85
CA ALA A 414 17.67 -14.29 -7.51
C ALA A 414 16.94 -15.19 -8.53
N GLU A 415 17.61 -16.26 -8.98
CA GLU A 415 17.08 -17.17 -9.97
C GLU A 415 16.33 -18.33 -9.32
N PRO A 416 15.17 -18.76 -9.88
CA PRO A 416 14.41 -19.90 -9.39
C PRO A 416 15.27 -21.16 -9.19
N GLY A 417 14.98 -21.92 -8.15
CA GLY A 417 15.69 -23.16 -7.82
C GLY A 417 17.04 -22.99 -7.10
N THR A 418 17.57 -21.77 -6.98
CA THR A 418 18.84 -21.49 -6.29
C THR A 418 18.67 -21.33 -4.79
N ALA A 419 19.78 -21.42 -4.03
CA ALA A 419 19.78 -21.09 -2.60
C ALA A 419 19.43 -19.61 -2.36
N ALA A 420 19.85 -18.70 -3.24
CA ALA A 420 19.51 -17.28 -3.18
C ALA A 420 18.00 -17.03 -3.28
N TYR A 421 17.31 -17.83 -4.08
CA TYR A 421 15.85 -17.73 -4.24
C TYR A 421 15.04 -18.10 -2.99
N ARG A 422 15.65 -18.82 -2.06
CA ARG A 422 15.08 -19.20 -0.76
C ARG A 422 15.62 -18.39 0.41
N LYS A 423 16.57 -17.49 0.13
CA LYS A 423 17.17 -16.67 1.18
C LYS A 423 16.20 -15.58 1.65
N GLU A 424 15.93 -15.58 2.94
CA GLU A 424 14.97 -14.69 3.61
C GLU A 424 15.58 -13.34 4.04
N THR A 425 16.91 -13.18 3.85
CA THR A 425 17.62 -12.00 4.37
C THR A 425 18.44 -11.29 3.30
N ASN A 426 18.58 -9.97 3.46
CA ASN A 426 19.62 -9.18 2.83
C ASN A 426 20.65 -8.79 3.90
N ASP A 427 21.72 -9.56 4.00
CA ASP A 427 22.74 -9.40 5.05
C ASP A 427 23.52 -8.07 4.97
N SER A 428 23.38 -7.34 3.87
CA SER A 428 23.97 -6.01 3.70
C SER A 428 23.13 -4.88 4.30
N THR A 429 21.90 -5.18 4.72
CA THR A 429 20.96 -4.17 5.21
C THR A 429 21.26 -3.82 6.66
N LEU A 430 21.39 -2.53 6.92
CA LEU A 430 21.62 -2.03 8.27
C LEU A 430 21.07 -0.59 8.42
N VAL A 431 20.90 -0.17 9.67
CA VAL A 431 20.65 1.24 10.02
C VAL A 431 21.96 2.01 9.86
N VAL A 432 22.04 2.87 8.84
CA VAL A 432 23.26 3.66 8.54
C VAL A 432 23.33 4.97 9.32
N LYS A 433 22.17 5.48 9.76
CA LYS A 433 22.05 6.69 10.59
C LYS A 433 20.73 6.65 11.34
N THR A 434 20.76 6.96 12.62
CA THR A 434 19.58 7.32 13.41
C THR A 434 19.60 8.84 13.59
N PHE A 435 18.54 9.51 13.17
CA PHE A 435 18.31 10.92 13.41
C PHE A 435 17.44 11.07 14.66
N THR A 436 17.79 12.04 15.49
CA THR A 436 17.07 12.40 16.70
C THR A 436 16.62 13.86 16.63
N ARG A 437 15.90 14.35 17.65
CA ARG A 437 15.50 15.76 17.73
C ARG A 437 16.66 16.74 17.66
N ALA A 438 17.89 16.32 17.93
CA ALA A 438 19.08 17.15 17.82
C ALA A 438 19.59 17.26 16.37
N ASP A 439 19.19 16.37 15.46
CA ASP A 439 19.66 16.31 14.08
C ASP A 439 18.76 17.10 13.10
N TRP A 440 17.53 17.44 13.48
CA TRP A 440 16.61 18.17 12.61
C TRP A 440 16.26 19.56 13.13
N HIS A 441 15.90 20.45 12.25
CA HIS A 441 15.37 21.78 12.53
C HIS A 441 13.97 21.92 11.91
N LYS A 442 13.20 22.85 12.44
CA LYS A 442 11.86 23.14 11.91
C LYS A 442 11.96 24.29 10.92
N ASP A 443 11.54 24.04 9.68
CA ASP A 443 11.50 25.03 8.61
C ASP A 443 10.32 26.01 8.79
N ALA A 444 10.36 27.11 8.02
CA ALA A 444 9.29 28.13 8.07
C ALA A 444 7.92 27.60 7.62
N ASP A 445 7.89 26.57 6.76
CA ASP A 445 6.68 25.90 6.27
C ASP A 445 6.19 24.78 7.19
N GLY A 446 6.84 24.62 8.38
CA GLY A 446 6.45 23.70 9.43
C GLY A 446 7.03 22.30 9.32
N TYR A 447 7.83 22.01 8.29
CA TYR A 447 8.54 20.73 8.20
C TYR A 447 9.72 20.67 9.17
N TYR A 448 10.02 19.47 9.65
CA TYR A 448 11.28 19.13 10.28
C TYR A 448 12.22 18.56 9.21
N SER A 449 13.42 19.13 9.08
CA SER A 449 14.35 18.85 7.99
C SER A 449 15.70 18.36 8.48
N MET A 450 16.26 17.34 7.80
CA MET A 450 17.60 16.79 8.02
C MET A 450 18.15 16.20 6.72
N SER A 451 19.45 15.93 6.69
CA SER A 451 20.10 15.36 5.52
C SER A 451 21.19 14.35 5.87
N TYR A 452 21.49 13.48 4.91
CA TYR A 452 22.58 12.51 4.98
C TYR A 452 23.32 12.48 3.64
N SER A 453 24.63 12.71 3.65
CA SER A 453 25.45 12.62 2.45
C SER A 453 26.35 11.41 2.46
N PHE A 454 26.53 10.79 1.30
CA PHE A 454 27.39 9.62 1.12
C PHE A 454 28.03 9.63 -0.27
N ILE A 455 28.98 8.73 -0.48
CA ILE A 455 29.61 8.52 -1.79
C ILE A 455 28.97 7.29 -2.44
N ALA A 456 28.51 7.45 -3.67
CA ALA A 456 27.99 6.35 -4.46
C ALA A 456 29.12 5.40 -4.87
N ASP A 457 29.05 4.14 -4.47
CA ASP A 457 30.05 3.12 -4.79
C ASP A 457 29.44 1.81 -5.29
N ARG A 458 28.12 1.65 -5.14
CA ARG A 458 27.38 0.42 -5.48
C ARG A 458 25.90 0.68 -5.69
N HIS A 459 25.17 -0.30 -6.23
CA HIS A 459 23.70 -0.29 -6.27
C HIS A 459 23.17 -0.45 -4.86
N GLN A 460 22.28 0.46 -4.43
CA GLN A 460 21.73 0.49 -3.08
C GLN A 460 20.28 0.97 -3.09
N TYR A 461 19.56 0.61 -2.04
CA TYR A 461 18.32 1.29 -1.67
C TYR A 461 18.46 1.91 -0.29
N PHE A 462 17.63 2.93 -0.05
CA PHE A 462 17.49 3.60 1.24
C PHE A 462 16.02 3.71 1.57
N ARG A 463 15.65 3.39 2.81
CA ARG A 463 14.29 3.54 3.33
C ARG A 463 14.32 4.12 4.74
N LEU A 464 13.16 4.66 5.18
CA LEU A 464 13.02 5.23 6.50
C LEU A 464 12.05 4.40 7.34
N ARG A 465 12.29 4.38 8.63
CA ARG A 465 11.29 4.12 9.66
C ARG A 465 11.45 5.14 10.76
N GLY A 466 10.34 5.54 11.40
CA GLY A 466 10.41 6.44 12.54
C GLY A 466 9.32 6.13 13.55
N THR A 467 9.51 6.56 14.78
CA THR A 467 8.64 6.25 15.92
C THR A 467 8.62 7.38 16.94
N ASN A 468 7.59 7.39 17.77
CA ASN A 468 7.51 8.22 18.96
C ASN A 468 8.28 7.66 20.18
N LEU A 469 8.71 6.40 20.11
CA LEU A 469 9.37 5.70 21.21
C LEU A 469 10.82 6.12 21.37
N ASP A 470 11.35 5.99 22.60
CA ASP A 470 12.78 6.17 22.86
C ASP A 470 13.60 5.05 22.17
N TYR A 471 14.88 5.34 21.90
CA TYR A 471 15.80 4.42 21.23
C TYR A 471 15.96 3.07 21.96
N ASN A 472 15.85 3.08 23.29
CA ASN A 472 15.81 1.91 24.15
C ASN A 472 14.68 2.06 25.17
N GLN A 473 13.47 1.82 24.78
CA GLN A 473 12.31 1.85 25.65
C GLN A 473 11.98 0.42 26.12
N ALA A 474 11.95 0.22 27.40
CA ALA A 474 11.71 -1.11 27.98
C ALA A 474 10.49 -1.80 27.38
N ASN A 475 10.66 -3.02 26.90
CA ASN A 475 9.64 -3.88 26.28
C ASN A 475 9.06 -3.38 24.93
N LEU A 476 9.52 -2.25 24.39
CA LEU A 476 9.00 -1.68 23.14
C LEU A 476 10.08 -1.52 22.08
N THR A 477 11.30 -1.08 22.45
CA THR A 477 12.40 -0.89 21.49
C THR A 477 13.74 -1.37 22.07
N GLU A 478 14.60 -1.89 21.21
CA GLU A 478 16.00 -2.13 21.48
C GLU A 478 16.87 -1.61 20.32
N ARG A 479 17.76 -0.67 20.62
CA ARG A 479 18.61 0.00 19.61
C ARG A 479 17.80 0.56 18.44
N GLY A 480 16.65 1.19 18.74
CA GLY A 480 15.73 1.74 17.75
C GLY A 480 14.88 0.71 17.02
N ASN A 481 15.12 -0.60 17.20
CA ASN A 481 14.30 -1.64 16.58
C ASN A 481 13.04 -1.88 17.40
N PRO A 482 11.86 -2.02 16.76
CA PRO A 482 10.65 -2.43 17.47
C PRO A 482 10.82 -3.84 18.03
N LEU A 483 10.38 -4.05 19.25
CA LEU A 483 10.27 -5.36 19.85
C LEU A 483 8.90 -5.99 19.52
N LYS A 484 8.82 -7.30 19.70
CA LYS A 484 7.57 -8.03 19.53
C LYS A 484 6.50 -7.46 20.46
N SER A 485 5.34 -7.10 19.91
CA SER A 485 4.24 -6.53 20.68
C SER A 485 3.70 -7.53 21.71
N ALA A 486 3.51 -7.05 22.93
CA ALA A 486 2.92 -7.87 24.00
C ALA A 486 1.45 -8.18 23.72
N VAL A 487 1.03 -9.38 24.09
CA VAL A 487 -0.39 -9.76 24.12
C VAL A 487 -1.06 -9.16 25.34
N ILE A 488 -2.25 -8.58 25.19
CA ILE A 488 -3.08 -8.07 26.29
C ILE A 488 -4.30 -8.97 26.44
N ASN A 489 -4.26 -9.84 27.43
CA ASN A 489 -5.39 -10.69 27.76
C ASN A 489 -6.39 -9.93 28.65
N GLN A 490 -7.68 -10.14 28.41
CA GLN A 490 -8.72 -9.67 29.30
C GLN A 490 -8.64 -10.45 30.61
N ALA A 491 -8.60 -9.77 31.76
CA ALA A 491 -8.67 -10.42 33.05
C ALA A 491 -10.09 -10.95 33.33
N GLU A 492 -10.23 -11.98 34.20
CA GLU A 492 -11.49 -12.66 34.47
C GLU A 492 -12.62 -11.70 34.92
N ASP A 493 -12.29 -10.72 35.77
CA ASP A 493 -13.25 -9.73 36.29
C ASP A 493 -13.18 -8.37 35.57
N GLU A 494 -12.48 -8.30 34.44
CA GLU A 494 -12.29 -7.05 33.71
C GLU A 494 -13.45 -6.79 32.75
N SER A 495 -13.98 -5.57 32.76
CA SER A 495 -14.93 -5.16 31.74
C SER A 495 -14.30 -5.13 30.35
N VAL A 496 -15.06 -5.45 29.32
CA VAL A 496 -14.63 -5.37 27.91
C VAL A 496 -14.11 -3.95 27.59
N GLN A 497 -14.78 -2.90 28.12
CA GLN A 497 -14.35 -1.50 27.91
C GLN A 497 -12.97 -1.22 28.50
N SER A 498 -12.68 -1.72 29.72
CA SER A 498 -11.36 -1.57 30.34
C SER A 498 -10.28 -2.27 29.53
N TRP A 499 -10.58 -3.46 29.04
CA TRP A 499 -9.66 -4.22 28.18
C TRP A 499 -9.40 -3.50 26.84
N TYR A 500 -10.44 -2.96 26.22
CA TYR A 500 -10.30 -2.17 25.00
C TYR A 500 -9.47 -0.91 25.22
N ASN A 501 -9.65 -0.23 26.32
CA ASN A 501 -8.82 0.93 26.67
C ASN A 501 -7.34 0.56 26.74
N LYS A 502 -6.99 -0.57 27.37
CA LYS A 502 -5.60 -1.05 27.43
C LYS A 502 -5.03 -1.37 26.03
N ILE A 503 -5.84 -1.95 25.15
CA ILE A 503 -5.43 -2.21 23.77
C ILE A 503 -5.18 -0.90 23.03
N ASN A 504 -6.09 0.07 23.18
CA ASN A 504 -5.95 1.38 22.56
C ASN A 504 -4.73 2.13 23.10
N ASP A 505 -4.52 2.10 24.42
CA ASP A 505 -3.35 2.68 25.08
C ASP A 505 -2.05 2.10 24.51
N ARG A 506 -1.94 0.75 24.40
CA ARG A 506 -0.79 0.12 23.79
C ARG A 506 -0.57 0.63 22.37
N ASN A 507 -1.63 0.64 21.56
CA ASN A 507 -1.52 0.94 20.14
C ASN A 507 -1.12 2.41 19.89
N TYR A 508 -1.72 3.37 20.61
CA TYR A 508 -1.41 4.79 20.44
C TYR A 508 -0.16 5.26 21.19
N ASN A 509 0.39 4.46 22.10
CA ASN A 509 1.70 4.72 22.71
C ASN A 509 2.87 4.16 21.89
N ASP A 510 2.62 3.37 20.88
CA ASP A 510 3.62 2.66 20.08
C ASP A 510 3.31 2.87 18.58
N LEU A 511 3.63 4.07 18.10
CA LEU A 511 3.35 4.52 16.74
C LEU A 511 4.60 4.48 15.88
N TRP A 512 4.42 4.01 14.65
CA TRP A 512 5.47 3.87 13.66
C TRP A 512 5.04 4.43 12.31
N PHE A 513 6.01 4.90 11.52
CA PHE A 513 5.86 5.11 10.11
C PHE A 513 7.01 4.46 9.33
N TYR A 514 6.74 4.08 8.10
CA TYR A 514 7.70 3.49 7.17
C TYR A 514 7.56 4.13 5.80
N SER A 515 8.69 4.56 5.22
CA SER A 515 8.71 5.01 3.82
C SER A 515 8.94 3.84 2.88
N ASN A 516 8.49 3.97 1.64
CA ASN A 516 9.05 3.17 0.57
C ASN A 516 10.46 3.65 0.20
N PRO A 517 11.28 2.80 -0.44
CA PRO A 517 12.69 3.12 -0.67
C PRO A 517 12.91 4.08 -1.83
N VAL A 518 14.03 4.81 -1.79
CA VAL A 518 14.71 5.40 -2.96
C VAL A 518 15.87 4.51 -3.35
N PHE A 519 16.26 4.50 -4.62
CA PHE A 519 17.30 3.62 -5.15
C PHE A 519 18.43 4.40 -5.79
N VAL A 520 19.65 3.84 -5.70
CA VAL A 520 20.83 4.27 -6.42
C VAL A 520 21.26 3.16 -7.38
N ASN A 521 21.47 3.53 -8.62
CA ASN A 521 22.09 2.66 -9.62
C ASN A 521 23.42 3.27 -10.06
N THR A 522 24.54 2.63 -9.74
CA THR A 522 25.87 3.10 -10.14
C THR A 522 26.24 2.51 -11.49
N VAL A 523 26.56 3.39 -12.44
CA VAL A 523 26.98 3.02 -13.80
C VAL A 523 28.34 3.62 -14.09
N GLN A 524 29.19 2.84 -14.78
CA GLN A 524 30.54 3.29 -15.17
C GLN A 524 30.50 4.35 -16.25
#